data_88342c7b9d9e0616df363fa999adb013
#
_entry.id   88342c7b9d9e0616df363fa999adb013
#
_cell.length_a   1.000
_cell.length_b   1.000
_cell.length_c   1.000
_cell.angle_alpha   90.00
_cell.angle_beta   90.00
_cell.angle_gamma   90.00
#
_symmetry.space_group_name_H-M   'P 1'
#
loop_
_entity.id
_entity.type
_entity.pdbx_description
1 polymer ?
#
loop_
_entity_poly.entity_id
_entity_poly.type
_entity_poly.pdbx_seq_one_letter_code
_entity_poly.pdbx_strand_id
1 'polypeptide(L)'
;MSYTLDSKQLDAIEDMLQHDLIDMGVTCVILIDMAGNIIANLDNGKKKHDIYSLAALAAGNFGAVSAMAKIIGEEEFSLLFHKGKKENIHFSRVADDFLMVSIFGNDVSLGFLRLKVAETIKALRSILESTMSS
;
A
#
# COMPACT_ATOMS: atom_id res chain seq x y z
N MET A 1 1.21 11.61 14.76
CA MET A 1 -0.11 11.06 15.12
C MET A 1 0.03 9.60 15.50
N SER A 2 -0.57 9.21 16.60
CA SER A 2 -0.53 7.82 17.03
C SER A 2 -1.81 7.10 16.62
N TYR A 3 -1.69 5.79 16.42
CA TYR A 3 -2.83 4.94 16.13
C TYR A 3 -2.67 3.62 16.88
N THR A 4 -3.78 2.98 17.16
CA THR A 4 -3.79 1.67 17.80
C THR A 4 -4.78 0.78 17.05
N LEU A 5 -4.31 -0.38 16.61
CA LEU A 5 -5.13 -1.37 15.95
C LEU A 5 -5.22 -2.61 16.84
N ASP A 6 -6.42 -3.07 17.10
CA ASP A 6 -6.60 -4.32 17.85
C ASP A 6 -6.51 -5.52 16.90
N SER A 7 -6.50 -6.73 17.45
CA SER A 7 -6.34 -7.93 16.63
C SER A 7 -7.51 -8.15 15.66
N LYS A 8 -8.71 -7.72 16.02
CA LYS A 8 -9.88 -7.79 15.13
C LYS A 8 -9.71 -6.90 13.91
N GLN A 9 -9.20 -5.68 14.14
CA GLN A 9 -8.98 -4.73 13.06
C GLN A 9 -7.86 -5.21 12.13
N LEU A 10 -6.77 -5.75 12.71
CA LEU A 10 -5.68 -6.31 11.92
C LEU A 10 -6.13 -7.52 11.10
N ASP A 11 -6.94 -8.40 11.69
CA ASP A 11 -7.49 -9.55 10.97
C ASP A 11 -8.38 -9.09 9.81
N ALA A 12 -9.21 -8.08 10.02
CA ALA A 12 -10.07 -7.54 8.97
C ALA A 12 -9.26 -6.94 7.83
N ILE A 13 -8.18 -6.22 8.16
CA ILE A 13 -7.27 -5.65 7.16
C ILE A 13 -6.62 -6.77 6.36
N GLU A 14 -6.08 -7.79 7.03
CA GLU A 14 -5.41 -8.90 6.36
C GLU A 14 -6.36 -9.68 5.46
N ASP A 15 -7.57 -9.96 5.92
CA ASP A 15 -8.59 -10.65 5.13
C ASP A 15 -8.95 -9.86 3.88
N MET A 16 -9.09 -8.55 4.02
CA MET A 16 -9.41 -7.66 2.91
C MET A 16 -8.30 -7.63 1.86
N LEU A 17 -7.05 -7.49 2.30
CA LEU A 17 -5.91 -7.47 1.40
C LEU A 17 -5.73 -8.81 0.70
N GLN A 18 -5.95 -9.91 1.41
CA GLN A 18 -5.89 -11.24 0.83
C GLN A 18 -6.97 -11.42 -0.24
N HIS A 19 -8.20 -11.15 0.11
CA HIS A 19 -9.34 -11.38 -0.78
C HIS A 19 -9.34 -10.42 -1.98
N ASP A 20 -9.09 -9.14 -1.74
CA ASP A 20 -9.23 -8.12 -2.79
C ASP A 20 -8.03 -8.01 -3.70
N LEU A 21 -6.84 -8.36 -3.21
CA LEU A 21 -5.60 -8.15 -3.96
C LEU A 21 -4.87 -9.46 -4.25
N ILE A 22 -4.46 -10.20 -3.23
CA ILE A 22 -3.66 -11.41 -3.44
C ILE A 22 -4.44 -12.45 -4.25
N ASP A 23 -5.69 -12.72 -3.88
CA ASP A 23 -6.53 -13.68 -4.60
C ASP A 23 -6.84 -13.24 -6.03
N MET A 24 -6.69 -11.96 -6.31
CA MET A 24 -6.90 -11.39 -7.65
C MET A 24 -5.62 -11.33 -8.49
N GLY A 25 -4.51 -11.85 -7.99
CA GLY A 25 -3.28 -11.98 -8.75
C GLY A 25 -2.12 -11.11 -8.30
N VAL A 26 -2.31 -10.26 -7.31
CA VAL A 26 -1.22 -9.44 -6.76
C VAL A 26 -0.23 -10.35 -6.04
N THR A 27 1.05 -10.16 -6.30
CA THR A 27 2.12 -11.01 -5.74
C THR A 27 2.35 -10.73 -4.26
N CYS A 28 2.39 -9.47 -3.89
CA CYS A 28 2.69 -9.05 -2.52
C CYS A 28 2.05 -7.69 -2.28
N VAL A 29 1.51 -7.49 -1.08
CA VAL A 29 0.99 -6.19 -0.66
C VAL A 29 1.47 -5.90 0.74
N ILE A 30 1.93 -4.67 0.97
CA ILE A 30 2.43 -4.21 2.26
C ILE A 30 1.69 -2.93 2.63
N LEU A 31 1.10 -2.91 3.81
CA LEU A 31 0.51 -1.70 4.38
C LEU A 31 1.47 -1.19 5.44
N ILE A 32 1.92 0.05 5.28
CA ILE A 32 2.92 0.65 6.17
C ILE A 32 2.44 2.03 6.63
N ASP A 33 3.06 2.54 7.71
CA ASP A 33 2.92 3.94 8.07
C ASP A 33 4.01 4.76 7.34
N MET A 34 3.98 6.07 7.51
CA MET A 34 4.93 6.95 6.80
C MET A 34 6.36 6.88 7.35
N ALA A 35 6.57 6.22 8.48
CA ALA A 35 7.90 5.96 9.02
C ALA A 35 8.49 4.63 8.52
N GLY A 36 7.70 3.85 7.76
CA GLY A 36 8.13 2.58 7.24
C GLY A 36 7.82 1.38 8.13
N ASN A 37 7.03 1.58 9.18
CA ASN A 37 6.62 0.46 10.04
C ASN A 37 5.53 -0.35 9.34
N ILE A 38 5.69 -1.67 9.36
CA ILE A 38 4.75 -2.59 8.70
C ILE A 38 3.55 -2.86 9.58
N ILE A 39 2.36 -2.60 9.05
CA ILE A 39 1.09 -2.87 9.72
C ILE A 39 0.58 -4.24 9.30
N ALA A 40 0.65 -4.53 8.00
CA ALA A 40 0.22 -5.81 7.46
C ALA A 40 1.04 -6.10 6.21
N ASN A 41 1.31 -7.38 5.95
CA ASN A 41 1.90 -7.80 4.70
C ASN A 41 1.33 -9.15 4.31
N LEU A 42 1.04 -9.31 3.02
CA LEU A 42 0.53 -10.55 2.47
C LEU A 42 1.21 -10.82 1.15
N ASP A 43 1.46 -12.09 0.85
CA ASP A 43 2.01 -12.49 -0.42
C ASP A 43 1.35 -13.78 -0.90
N ASN A 44 1.64 -14.16 -2.14
CA ASN A 44 1.07 -15.36 -2.74
C ASN A 44 1.86 -16.64 -2.43
N GLY A 45 2.89 -16.55 -1.58
CA GLY A 45 3.71 -17.67 -1.17
C GLY A 45 4.74 -18.16 -2.20
N LYS A 46 4.73 -17.60 -3.41
CA LYS A 46 5.60 -18.07 -4.50
C LYS A 46 6.99 -17.43 -4.49
N LYS A 47 7.07 -16.17 -4.05
CA LYS A 47 8.33 -15.45 -4.02
C LYS A 47 8.37 -14.60 -2.77
N LYS A 48 9.48 -14.69 -2.04
CA LYS A 48 9.67 -13.90 -0.83
C LYS A 48 10.48 -12.66 -1.14
N HIS A 49 10.05 -11.54 -0.61
CA HIS A 49 10.73 -10.26 -0.72
C HIS A 49 11.21 -9.84 0.66
N ASP A 50 12.27 -9.03 0.69
CA ASP A 50 12.71 -8.40 1.93
C ASP A 50 11.77 -7.24 2.23
N ILE A 51 10.68 -7.55 2.93
CA ILE A 51 9.61 -6.60 3.17
C ILE A 51 10.03 -5.45 4.09
N TYR A 52 10.96 -5.68 4.99
CA TYR A 52 11.43 -4.63 5.92
C TYR A 52 12.23 -3.56 5.19
N SER A 53 13.16 -3.98 4.34
CA SER A 53 13.91 -3.06 3.50
C SER A 53 12.99 -2.35 2.51
N LEU A 54 12.08 -3.09 1.92
CA LEU A 54 11.13 -2.54 0.95
C LEU A 54 10.22 -1.48 1.60
N ALA A 55 9.72 -1.75 2.81
CA ALA A 55 8.86 -0.80 3.53
C ALA A 55 9.60 0.50 3.85
N ALA A 56 10.84 0.40 4.34
CA ALA A 56 11.65 1.57 4.67
C ALA A 56 11.94 2.41 3.42
N LEU A 57 12.33 1.77 2.33
CA LEU A 57 12.63 2.45 1.07
C LEU A 57 11.37 3.05 0.43
N ALA A 58 10.25 2.35 0.53
CA ALA A 58 8.97 2.84 0.01
C ALA A 58 8.54 4.12 0.73
N ALA A 59 8.63 4.13 2.06
CA ALA A 59 8.28 5.31 2.84
C ALA A 59 9.19 6.50 2.48
N GLY A 60 10.50 6.25 2.38
CA GLY A 60 11.46 7.29 1.99
C GLY A 60 11.22 7.81 0.57
N ASN A 61 10.97 6.91 -0.36
CA ASN A 61 10.68 7.27 -1.75
C ASN A 61 9.40 8.11 -1.86
N PHE A 62 8.34 7.69 -1.18
CA PHE A 62 7.07 8.41 -1.19
C PHE A 62 7.24 9.81 -0.60
N GLY A 63 7.99 9.93 0.50
CA GLY A 63 8.27 11.22 1.13
C GLY A 63 9.06 12.15 0.20
N ALA A 64 10.06 11.62 -0.49
CA ALA A 64 10.87 12.39 -1.43
C ALA A 64 10.03 12.87 -2.62
N VAL A 65 9.20 11.99 -3.18
CA VAL A 65 8.34 12.33 -4.32
C VAL A 65 7.29 13.37 -3.91
N SER A 66 6.71 13.23 -2.70
CA SER A 66 5.75 14.19 -2.17
C SER A 66 6.38 15.58 -1.98
N ALA A 67 7.63 15.63 -1.52
CA ALA A 67 8.35 16.89 -1.39
C ALA A 67 8.59 17.54 -2.75
N MET A 68 8.94 16.75 -3.76
CA MET A 68 9.10 17.26 -5.14
C MET A 68 7.78 17.81 -5.69
N ALA A 69 6.67 17.14 -5.42
CA ALA A 69 5.36 17.61 -5.85
C ALA A 69 5.06 19.01 -5.31
N LYS A 70 5.33 19.22 -4.03
CA LYS A 70 5.13 20.53 -3.39
C LYS A 70 5.99 21.62 -4.02
N ILE A 71 7.22 21.30 -4.38
CA ILE A 71 8.15 22.27 -5.01
C ILE A 71 7.58 22.79 -6.33
N ILE A 72 6.93 21.92 -7.11
CA ILE A 72 6.36 22.32 -8.41
C ILE A 72 4.91 22.78 -8.31
N GLY A 73 4.37 22.89 -7.10
CA GLY A 73 3.03 23.41 -6.89
C GLY A 73 1.92 22.37 -6.94
N GLU A 74 2.25 21.10 -6.86
CA GLU A 74 1.27 20.02 -6.79
C GLU A 74 1.09 19.56 -5.36
N GLU A 75 -0.11 19.16 -4.99
CA GLU A 75 -0.35 18.59 -3.67
C GLU A 75 0.20 17.18 -3.59
N GLU A 76 -0.06 16.37 -4.63
CA GLU A 76 0.34 14.97 -4.68
C GLU A 76 0.29 14.48 -6.12
N PHE A 77 1.19 13.58 -6.49
CA PHE A 77 1.10 12.92 -7.79
C PHE A 77 0.02 11.83 -7.74
N SER A 78 -0.83 11.80 -8.76
CA SER A 78 -1.94 10.86 -8.82
C SER A 78 -1.53 9.43 -9.16
N LEU A 79 -0.32 9.23 -9.67
CA LEU A 79 0.16 7.91 -10.05
C LEU A 79 1.61 7.74 -9.63
N LEU A 80 1.85 6.76 -8.75
CA LEU A 80 3.19 6.36 -8.33
C LEU A 80 3.37 4.90 -8.67
N PHE A 81 4.14 4.65 -9.75
CA PHE A 81 4.23 3.34 -10.35
C PHE A 81 5.60 3.14 -10.99
N HIS A 82 6.21 1.99 -10.75
CA HIS A 82 7.48 1.62 -11.37
C HIS A 82 7.31 0.29 -12.09
N LYS A 83 7.59 0.30 -13.40
CA LYS A 83 7.47 -0.89 -14.22
C LYS A 83 8.83 -1.56 -14.39
N GLY A 84 8.91 -2.85 -14.00
CA GLY A 84 10.06 -3.69 -14.26
C GLY A 84 9.78 -4.61 -15.45
N LYS A 85 10.75 -5.44 -15.78
CA LYS A 85 10.57 -6.45 -16.84
C LYS A 85 9.62 -7.56 -16.42
N LYS A 86 9.69 -7.99 -15.16
CA LYS A 86 8.91 -9.11 -14.64
C LYS A 86 7.91 -8.69 -13.58
N GLU A 87 8.28 -7.74 -12.74
CA GLU A 87 7.45 -7.28 -11.64
C GLU A 87 7.36 -5.77 -11.63
N ASN A 88 6.26 -5.27 -11.10
CA ASN A 88 5.92 -3.86 -11.04
C ASN A 88 5.57 -3.49 -9.61
N ILE A 89 5.80 -2.23 -9.24
CA ILE A 89 5.46 -1.73 -7.91
C ILE A 89 4.52 -0.54 -8.05
N HIS A 90 3.45 -0.54 -7.28
CA HIS A 90 2.49 0.55 -7.23
C HIS A 90 2.38 1.06 -5.79
N PHE A 91 2.40 2.37 -5.62
CA PHE A 91 2.27 3.03 -4.32
C PHE A 91 0.95 3.76 -4.25
N SER A 92 0.26 3.66 -3.13
CA SER A 92 -1.01 4.36 -2.92
C SER A 92 -1.12 4.87 -1.50
N ARG A 93 -1.44 6.14 -1.34
CA ARG A 93 -1.76 6.68 -0.02
C ARG A 93 -3.13 6.14 0.40
N VAL A 94 -3.21 5.49 1.54
CA VAL A 94 -4.46 4.93 2.04
C VAL A 94 -5.22 5.96 2.87
N ALA A 95 -4.50 6.63 3.75
CA ALA A 95 -4.97 7.74 4.58
C ALA A 95 -3.77 8.64 4.83
N ASP A 96 -3.93 9.72 5.57
CA ASP A 96 -2.84 10.68 5.76
C ASP A 96 -1.55 10.04 6.27
N ASP A 97 -1.67 9.03 7.13
CA ASP A 97 -0.51 8.39 7.77
C ASP A 97 -0.16 7.00 7.25
N PHE A 98 -0.82 6.54 6.20
CA PHE A 98 -0.64 5.17 5.71
C PHE A 98 -0.39 5.10 4.21
N LEU A 99 0.46 4.15 3.83
CA LEU A 99 0.85 3.91 2.45
C LEU A 99 0.71 2.42 2.14
N MET A 100 0.16 2.10 0.98
CA MET A 100 0.08 0.73 0.51
C MET A 100 1.00 0.52 -0.68
N VAL A 101 1.82 -0.53 -0.60
CA VAL A 101 2.75 -0.92 -1.66
C VAL A 101 2.28 -2.24 -2.24
N SER A 102 2.04 -2.28 -3.54
CA SER A 102 1.58 -3.49 -4.22
C SER A 102 2.59 -3.92 -5.26
N ILE A 103 3.00 -5.19 -5.21
CA ILE A 103 3.90 -5.80 -6.19
C ILE A 103 3.07 -6.76 -7.03
N PHE A 104 3.18 -6.65 -8.34
CA PHE A 104 2.39 -7.47 -9.26
C PHE A 104 3.17 -7.76 -10.54
N GLY A 105 2.90 -8.93 -11.12
CA GLY A 105 3.51 -9.33 -12.39
C GLY A 105 2.80 -8.72 -13.59
N ASN A 106 3.30 -9.03 -14.78
CA ASN A 106 2.75 -8.50 -16.02
C ASN A 106 1.42 -9.16 -16.43
N ASP A 107 1.00 -10.19 -15.71
CA ASP A 107 -0.31 -10.83 -15.89
C ASP A 107 -1.46 -10.01 -15.31
N VAL A 108 -1.14 -9.01 -14.47
CA VAL A 108 -2.13 -8.08 -13.92
C VAL A 108 -1.93 -6.72 -14.59
N SER A 109 -2.98 -6.19 -15.22
CA SER A 109 -2.88 -4.87 -15.86
C SER A 109 -2.88 -3.77 -14.81
N LEU A 110 -2.19 -2.67 -15.10
CA LEU A 110 -2.16 -1.50 -14.20
C LEU A 110 -3.58 -0.94 -13.98
N GLY A 111 -4.39 -0.89 -15.03
CA GLY A 111 -5.76 -0.39 -14.92
C GLY A 111 -6.60 -1.20 -13.96
N PHE A 112 -6.52 -2.52 -14.07
CA PHE A 112 -7.22 -3.43 -13.16
C PHE A 112 -6.72 -3.27 -11.72
N LEU A 113 -5.39 -3.22 -11.55
CA LEU A 113 -4.79 -3.03 -10.23
C LEU A 113 -5.27 -1.73 -9.58
N ARG A 114 -5.24 -0.63 -10.33
CA ARG A 114 -5.67 0.67 -9.81
C ARG A 114 -7.12 0.66 -9.36
N LEU A 115 -7.97 -0.02 -10.12
CA LEU A 115 -9.39 -0.16 -9.74
C LEU A 115 -9.54 -0.92 -8.42
N LYS A 116 -8.88 -2.08 -8.31
CA LYS A 116 -8.96 -2.92 -7.10
C LYS A 116 -8.34 -2.21 -5.90
N VAL A 117 -7.22 -1.53 -6.09
CA VAL A 117 -6.57 -0.76 -5.04
C VAL A 117 -7.48 0.37 -4.54
N ALA A 118 -8.12 1.09 -5.44
CA ALA A 118 -9.04 2.17 -5.07
C ALA A 118 -10.21 1.66 -4.22
N GLU A 119 -10.79 0.53 -4.62
CA GLU A 119 -11.87 -0.11 -3.86
C GLU A 119 -11.41 -0.54 -2.47
N THR A 120 -10.23 -1.16 -2.41
CA THR A 120 -9.64 -1.66 -1.16
C THR A 120 -9.32 -0.51 -0.22
N ILE A 121 -8.74 0.58 -0.73
CA ILE A 121 -8.41 1.76 0.05
C ILE A 121 -9.66 2.36 0.69
N LYS A 122 -10.74 2.44 -0.06
CA LYS A 122 -11.99 3.00 0.45
C LYS A 122 -12.49 2.21 1.67
N ALA A 123 -12.39 0.89 1.61
CA ALA A 123 -12.78 0.02 2.72
C ALA A 123 -11.78 0.10 3.88
N LEU A 124 -10.47 0.13 3.59
CA LEU A 124 -9.43 0.24 4.61
C LEU A 124 -9.54 1.55 5.40
N ARG A 125 -9.89 2.64 4.74
CA ARG A 125 -10.04 3.95 5.38
C ARG A 125 -11.05 3.90 6.52
N SER A 126 -12.14 3.20 6.34
CA SER A 126 -13.16 3.07 7.38
C SER A 126 -12.60 2.45 8.66
N ILE A 127 -11.72 1.45 8.51
CA ILE A 127 -11.08 0.80 9.65
C ILE A 127 -10.04 1.72 10.29
N LEU A 128 -9.17 2.31 9.48
CA LEU A 128 -8.05 3.11 9.98
C LEU A 128 -8.51 4.44 10.59
N GLU A 129 -9.47 5.11 9.98
CA GLU A 129 -9.98 6.38 10.48
C GLU A 129 -10.72 6.21 11.80
N SER A 130 -11.39 5.09 12.02
CA SER A 130 -12.07 4.82 13.29
C SER A 130 -11.09 4.70 14.45
N THR A 131 -9.83 4.27 14.21
CA THR A 131 -8.81 4.20 15.25
C THR A 131 -8.17 5.57 15.52
N MET A 132 -8.09 6.40 14.49
CA MET A 132 -7.43 7.70 14.58
C MET A 132 -8.31 8.77 15.20
N SER A 133 -9.61 8.60 15.15
CA SER A 133 -10.56 9.58 15.65
C SER A 133 -10.90 9.43 17.14
N SER A 134 -10.40 8.38 17.77
CA SER A 134 -10.67 8.11 19.19
C SER A 134 -9.63 8.72 20.13
#